data_ce963a0e59d6a8ab001e5b2357503b01
#
_entry.id   ce963a0e59d6a8ab001e5b2357503b01
#
_cell.length_a   1.000
_cell.length_b   1.000
_cell.length_c   1.000
_cell.angle_alpha   90.00
_cell.angle_beta   90.00
_cell.angle_gamma   90.00
#
_symmetry.space_group_name_H-M   'P 1'
#
loop_
_entity.id
_entity.type
_entity.pdbx_description
1 polymer ?
#
loop_
_entity_poly.entity_id
_entity_poly.type
_entity_poly.pdbx_seq_one_letter_code
_entity_poly.pdbx_strand_id
1 'polypeptide(L)'
;YQNAIFALSGKIIEDVAGLPLQEIIQNKIFDPLHMSTASTSYDALQESDNIALPHKRTRRGWRPMQLNKKYFNDGIAAGGVNASITDMGKWLKFLLGNNPEVMMHHTMSDVFNPVIEVEGKGKYYQKWPGHFKSFYGLGWRVHSFADEQTQEPRTMIHHGGSVNNYRSEIAIYTEDDLGICVLFNSQNKMARNCIPDIYKIINEVKKSMDAEGIFP
;
A
#
# COMPACT_ATOMS: atom_id res chain seq x y z
N TYR A 1 -9.13 12.34 4.25
CA TYR A 1 -9.05 10.96 4.77
C TYR A 1 -9.38 10.90 6.26
N GLN A 2 -10.23 9.96 6.64
CA GLN A 2 -10.64 9.76 8.02
C GLN A 2 -10.86 8.25 8.27
N ASN A 3 -10.06 7.64 9.17
CA ASN A 3 -10.12 6.20 9.48
C ASN A 3 -11.53 5.73 9.92
N ALA A 4 -12.24 6.53 10.71
CA ALA A 4 -13.57 6.16 11.18
C ALA A 4 -14.59 6.02 10.04
N ILE A 5 -14.50 6.85 9.00
CA ILE A 5 -15.37 6.75 7.82
C ILE A 5 -15.02 5.50 7.01
N PHE A 6 -13.72 5.20 6.84
CA PHE A 6 -13.31 3.95 6.18
C PHE A 6 -13.69 2.70 7.00
N ALA A 7 -13.62 2.76 8.33
CA ALA A 7 -14.12 1.67 9.18
C ALA A 7 -15.63 1.44 8.99
N LEU A 8 -16.42 2.52 8.84
CA LEU A 8 -17.86 2.43 8.57
C LEU A 8 -18.17 1.74 7.23
N SER A 9 -17.31 1.89 6.21
CA SER A 9 -17.50 1.18 4.92
C SER A 9 -17.47 -0.34 5.11
N GLY A 10 -16.67 -0.85 6.03
CA GLY A 10 -16.66 -2.27 6.38
C GLY A 10 -18.03 -2.74 6.89
N LYS A 11 -18.65 -1.96 7.77
CA LYS A 11 -19.99 -2.28 8.29
C LYS A 11 -21.06 -2.27 7.19
N ILE A 12 -21.00 -1.31 6.28
CA ILE A 12 -21.90 -1.26 5.12
C ILE A 12 -21.72 -2.50 4.23
N ILE A 13 -20.49 -2.92 3.99
CA ILE A 13 -20.18 -4.13 3.20
C ILE A 13 -20.74 -5.38 3.89
N GLU A 14 -20.59 -5.52 5.20
CA GLU A 14 -21.17 -6.63 5.98
C GLU A 14 -22.70 -6.65 5.87
N ASP A 15 -23.36 -5.51 6.05
CA ASP A 15 -24.83 -5.42 5.99
C ASP A 15 -25.37 -5.76 4.58
N VAL A 16 -24.65 -5.38 3.52
CA VAL A 16 -25.03 -5.68 2.14
C VAL A 16 -24.75 -7.15 1.77
N ALA A 17 -23.61 -7.68 2.19
CA ALA A 17 -23.17 -9.03 1.85
C ALA A 17 -23.79 -10.12 2.75
N GLY A 18 -24.29 -9.76 3.93
CA GLY A 18 -24.78 -10.70 4.94
C GLY A 18 -23.72 -11.61 5.55
N LEU A 19 -22.45 -11.22 5.46
CA LEU A 19 -21.29 -11.97 5.94
C LEU A 19 -20.33 -11.04 6.70
N PRO A 20 -19.54 -11.55 7.67
CA PRO A 20 -18.47 -10.79 8.31
C PRO A 20 -17.43 -10.30 7.29
N LEU A 21 -16.91 -9.08 7.50
CA LEU A 21 -15.93 -8.48 6.60
C LEU A 21 -14.66 -9.34 6.45
N GLN A 22 -14.25 -10.03 7.51
CA GLN A 22 -13.12 -10.97 7.48
C GLN A 22 -13.32 -12.08 6.47
N GLU A 23 -14.52 -12.68 6.44
CA GLU A 23 -14.87 -13.75 5.49
C GLU A 23 -14.95 -13.21 4.07
N ILE A 24 -15.48 -12.00 3.89
CA ILE A 24 -15.57 -11.35 2.58
C ILE A 24 -14.15 -11.11 2.04
N ILE A 25 -13.25 -10.54 2.84
CA ILE A 25 -11.87 -10.27 2.44
C ILE A 25 -11.13 -11.58 2.15
N GLN A 26 -11.30 -12.61 3.00
CA GLN A 26 -10.69 -13.92 2.78
C GLN A 26 -11.12 -14.51 1.45
N ASN A 27 -12.43 -14.65 1.25
CA ASN A 27 -12.99 -15.35 0.09
C ASN A 27 -12.87 -14.57 -1.23
N LYS A 28 -12.90 -13.23 -1.19
CA LYS A 28 -12.90 -12.39 -2.40
C LYS A 28 -11.54 -11.86 -2.78
N ILE A 29 -10.58 -11.81 -1.84
CA ILE A 29 -9.27 -11.21 -2.04
C ILE A 29 -8.16 -12.21 -1.73
N PHE A 30 -8.03 -12.68 -0.48
CA PHE A 30 -6.85 -13.45 -0.07
C PHE A 30 -6.77 -14.80 -0.77
N ASP A 31 -7.86 -15.56 -0.82
CA ASP A 31 -7.88 -16.88 -1.45
C ASP A 31 -7.66 -16.79 -2.97
N PRO A 32 -8.42 -15.97 -3.74
CA PRO A 32 -8.23 -15.85 -5.17
C PRO A 32 -6.83 -15.32 -5.56
N LEU A 33 -6.23 -14.44 -4.74
CA LEU A 33 -4.88 -13.93 -4.96
C LEU A 33 -3.79 -14.82 -4.37
N HIS A 34 -4.15 -15.96 -3.76
CA HIS A 34 -3.21 -16.86 -3.08
C HIS A 34 -2.37 -16.18 -1.98
N MET A 35 -2.91 -15.19 -1.29
CA MET A 35 -2.28 -14.46 -0.20
C MET A 35 -2.33 -15.28 1.10
N SER A 36 -1.63 -16.40 1.12
CA SER A 36 -1.76 -17.47 2.13
C SER A 36 -1.33 -17.11 3.54
N THR A 37 -0.60 -16.01 3.73
CA THR A 37 -0.18 -15.52 5.05
C THR A 37 -0.88 -14.22 5.44
N ALA A 38 -1.75 -13.70 4.57
CA ALA A 38 -2.55 -12.52 4.87
C ALA A 38 -3.70 -12.87 5.82
N SER A 39 -4.01 -11.96 6.72
CA SER A 39 -5.06 -12.16 7.73
C SER A 39 -5.64 -10.83 8.20
N THR A 40 -6.89 -10.85 8.64
CA THR A 40 -7.54 -9.78 9.39
C THR A 40 -7.77 -10.15 10.85
N SER A 41 -7.20 -11.27 11.33
CA SER A 41 -7.33 -11.78 12.69
C SER A 41 -6.09 -11.47 13.54
N TYR A 42 -6.33 -10.96 14.75
CA TYR A 42 -5.25 -10.78 15.73
C TYR A 42 -4.69 -12.12 16.22
N ASP A 43 -5.57 -13.10 16.41
CA ASP A 43 -5.18 -14.41 16.94
C ASP A 43 -4.32 -15.15 15.88
N ALA A 44 -4.71 -15.12 14.59
CA ALA A 44 -3.89 -15.65 13.51
C ALA A 44 -2.53 -14.96 13.41
N LEU A 45 -2.46 -13.63 13.66
CA LEU A 45 -1.18 -12.94 13.74
C LEU A 45 -0.32 -13.43 14.88
N GLN A 46 -0.89 -13.66 16.08
CA GLN A 46 -0.15 -14.15 17.24
C GLN A 46 0.36 -15.59 17.10
N GLU A 47 -0.40 -16.42 16.40
CA GLU A 47 -0.07 -17.83 16.16
C GLU A 47 0.97 -18.05 15.06
N SER A 48 1.28 -17.01 14.30
CA SER A 48 2.29 -17.10 13.24
C SER A 48 3.71 -17.22 13.80
N ASP A 49 4.46 -18.20 13.33
CA ASP A 49 5.87 -18.40 13.70
C ASP A 49 6.82 -17.33 13.13
N ASN A 50 6.36 -16.58 12.14
CA ASN A 50 7.17 -15.56 11.44
C ASN A 50 6.54 -14.17 11.54
N ILE A 51 6.65 -13.55 12.70
CA ILE A 51 6.14 -12.21 12.98
C ILE A 51 7.27 -11.19 13.10
N ALA A 52 7.19 -10.12 12.34
CA ALA A 52 8.01 -8.94 12.57
C ALA A 52 7.38 -8.09 13.69
N LEU A 53 7.86 -8.19 14.91
CA LEU A 53 7.35 -7.38 16.02
C LEU A 53 7.56 -5.88 15.78
N PRO A 54 6.60 -5.02 16.20
CA PRO A 54 6.77 -3.57 16.09
C PRO A 54 7.87 -3.09 17.05
N HIS A 55 8.63 -2.08 16.63
CA HIS A 55 9.74 -1.54 17.40
C HIS A 55 9.56 -0.05 17.68
N LYS A 56 9.98 0.37 18.87
CA LYS A 56 10.12 1.79 19.22
C LYS A 56 11.57 2.18 19.43
N ARG A 57 11.92 3.41 19.05
CA ARG A 57 13.23 3.97 19.31
C ARG A 57 13.32 4.45 20.76
N THR A 58 14.41 4.08 21.45
CA THR A 58 14.76 4.53 22.79
C THR A 58 16.15 5.16 22.77
N ARG A 59 16.59 5.73 23.90
CA ARG A 59 17.98 6.24 24.04
C ARG A 59 19.03 5.14 23.89
N ARG A 60 18.66 3.85 24.14
CA ARG A 60 19.55 2.67 24.08
C ARG A 60 19.39 1.87 22.77
N GLY A 61 18.75 2.43 21.73
CA GLY A 61 18.49 1.77 20.45
C GLY A 61 17.03 1.33 20.29
N TRP A 62 16.78 0.47 19.31
CA TRP A 62 15.45 -0.06 19.02
C TRP A 62 15.05 -1.16 20.01
N ARG A 63 13.79 -1.14 20.43
CA ARG A 63 13.24 -2.18 21.33
C ARG A 63 11.91 -2.69 20.79
N PRO A 64 11.71 -4.03 20.81
CA PRO A 64 10.45 -4.62 20.41
C PRO A 64 9.31 -4.17 21.33
N MET A 65 8.13 -4.14 20.78
CA MET A 65 6.87 -3.88 21.48
C MET A 65 5.95 -5.08 21.34
N GLN A 66 5.02 -5.22 22.27
CA GLN A 66 3.96 -6.20 22.16
C GLN A 66 2.99 -5.85 21.03
N LEU A 67 2.39 -6.86 20.43
CA LEU A 67 1.29 -6.69 19.48
C LEU A 67 0.10 -6.02 20.16
N ASN A 68 -0.72 -5.33 19.36
CA ASN A 68 -1.87 -4.56 19.85
C ASN A 68 -3.12 -4.89 19.03
N LYS A 69 -4.24 -5.17 19.71
CA LYS A 69 -5.52 -5.54 19.10
C LYS A 69 -6.30 -4.38 18.45
N LYS A 70 -5.85 -3.12 18.60
CA LYS A 70 -6.64 -1.91 18.36
C LYS A 70 -7.39 -1.87 17.01
N TYR A 71 -6.85 -2.44 15.95
CA TYR A 71 -7.43 -2.36 14.60
C TYR A 71 -8.07 -3.66 14.12
N PHE A 72 -8.16 -4.67 14.98
CA PHE A 72 -8.68 -5.99 14.62
C PHE A 72 -10.18 -6.19 14.94
N ASN A 73 -10.83 -5.19 15.49
CA ASN A 73 -12.28 -5.19 15.71
C ASN A 73 -12.93 -4.22 14.71
N ASP A 74 -13.32 -3.03 15.18
CA ASP A 74 -14.08 -2.07 14.38
C ASP A 74 -13.24 -1.33 13.32
N GLY A 75 -11.92 -1.52 13.31
CA GLY A 75 -10.99 -0.82 12.42
C GLY A 75 -10.46 -1.66 11.25
N ILE A 76 -10.96 -2.86 11.00
CA ILE A 76 -10.43 -3.79 9.98
C ILE A 76 -10.34 -3.13 8.61
N ALA A 77 -11.43 -2.51 8.14
CA ALA A 77 -11.48 -1.85 6.84
C ALA A 77 -10.52 -0.66 6.71
N ALA A 78 -10.06 -0.09 7.83
CA ALA A 78 -9.15 1.06 7.83
C ALA A 78 -7.68 0.70 8.08
N GLY A 79 -7.37 -0.51 8.60
CA GLY A 79 -5.99 -0.86 8.95
C GLY A 79 -5.81 -2.19 9.65
N GLY A 80 -6.78 -3.13 9.54
CA GLY A 80 -6.73 -4.43 10.22
C GLY A 80 -6.14 -5.57 9.41
N VAL A 81 -5.60 -5.32 8.22
CA VAL A 81 -4.95 -6.35 7.40
C VAL A 81 -3.49 -6.52 7.80
N ASN A 82 -3.08 -7.77 8.02
CA ASN A 82 -1.68 -8.19 8.12
C ASN A 82 -1.31 -8.98 6.87
N ALA A 83 -0.13 -8.77 6.34
CA ALA A 83 0.37 -9.49 5.17
C ALA A 83 1.89 -9.57 5.19
N SER A 84 2.45 -10.64 4.65
CA SER A 84 3.89 -10.74 4.37
C SER A 84 4.27 -9.92 3.13
N ILE A 85 5.56 -9.67 2.93
CA ILE A 85 6.04 -9.01 1.72
C ILE A 85 5.75 -9.85 0.46
N THR A 86 5.73 -11.17 0.60
CA THR A 86 5.36 -12.08 -0.50
C THR A 86 3.90 -11.89 -0.91
N ASP A 87 2.97 -11.79 0.06
CA ASP A 87 1.56 -11.52 -0.24
C ASP A 87 1.35 -10.11 -0.77
N MET A 88 2.11 -9.13 -0.29
CA MET A 88 2.09 -7.77 -0.87
C MET A 88 2.59 -7.75 -2.32
N GLY A 89 3.50 -8.64 -2.71
CA GLY A 89 3.88 -8.84 -4.11
C GLY A 89 2.72 -9.34 -4.98
N LYS A 90 1.90 -10.27 -4.48
CA LYS A 90 0.69 -10.74 -5.15
C LYS A 90 -0.36 -9.63 -5.24
N TRP A 91 -0.53 -8.87 -4.16
CA TRP A 91 -1.40 -7.70 -4.13
C TRP A 91 -0.98 -6.64 -5.16
N LEU A 92 0.33 -6.36 -5.31
CA LEU A 92 0.85 -5.44 -6.34
C LEU A 92 0.54 -5.93 -7.76
N LYS A 93 0.73 -7.22 -8.04
CA LYS A 93 0.36 -7.83 -9.33
C LYS A 93 -1.13 -7.65 -9.62
N PHE A 94 -1.98 -7.90 -8.64
CA PHE A 94 -3.43 -7.67 -8.76
C PHE A 94 -3.75 -6.22 -9.08
N LEU A 95 -3.15 -5.26 -8.37
CA LEU A 95 -3.35 -3.83 -8.60
C LEU A 95 -2.85 -3.36 -9.97
N LEU A 96 -1.86 -4.04 -10.56
CA LEU A 96 -1.40 -3.84 -11.93
C LEU A 96 -2.30 -4.54 -12.98
N GLY A 97 -3.38 -5.21 -12.55
CA GLY A 97 -4.37 -5.81 -13.44
C GLY A 97 -4.07 -7.24 -13.86
N ASN A 98 -3.13 -7.93 -13.20
CA ASN A 98 -2.76 -9.30 -13.57
C ASN A 98 -3.76 -10.38 -13.12
N ASN A 99 -4.85 -10.01 -12.45
CA ASN A 99 -5.89 -10.94 -11.98
C ASN A 99 -7.29 -10.44 -12.39
N PRO A 100 -7.61 -10.42 -13.68
CA PRO A 100 -8.88 -9.90 -14.20
C PRO A 100 -10.10 -10.71 -13.73
N GLU A 101 -9.92 -11.98 -13.32
CA GLU A 101 -10.92 -12.85 -12.73
C GLU A 101 -11.35 -12.40 -11.33
N VAL A 102 -10.49 -11.69 -10.60
CA VAL A 102 -10.79 -11.13 -9.28
C VAL A 102 -11.43 -9.75 -9.42
N MET A 103 -10.89 -8.91 -10.29
CA MET A 103 -11.42 -7.58 -10.59
C MET A 103 -11.09 -7.18 -12.02
N MET A 104 -12.10 -6.83 -12.80
CA MET A 104 -11.94 -6.38 -14.17
C MET A 104 -11.21 -5.03 -14.24
N HIS A 105 -10.45 -4.80 -15.32
CA HIS A 105 -9.66 -3.59 -15.51
C HIS A 105 -10.46 -2.27 -15.38
N HIS A 106 -11.69 -2.22 -15.90
CA HIS A 106 -12.52 -1.01 -15.78
C HIS A 106 -12.88 -0.71 -14.32
N THR A 107 -13.18 -1.73 -13.50
CA THR A 107 -13.45 -1.54 -12.07
C THR A 107 -12.19 -1.08 -11.32
N MET A 108 -11.01 -1.59 -11.69
CA MET A 108 -9.75 -1.12 -11.12
C MET A 108 -9.50 0.35 -11.47
N SER A 109 -9.84 0.77 -12.68
CA SER A 109 -9.75 2.18 -13.09
C SER A 109 -10.67 3.08 -12.27
N ASP A 110 -11.88 2.61 -11.93
CA ASP A 110 -12.80 3.34 -11.05
C ASP A 110 -12.22 3.51 -9.64
N VAL A 111 -11.56 2.47 -9.11
CA VAL A 111 -10.89 2.53 -7.79
C VAL A 111 -9.77 3.59 -7.77
N PHE A 112 -9.05 3.76 -8.86
CA PHE A 112 -7.94 4.70 -8.99
C PHE A 112 -8.37 6.07 -9.54
N ASN A 113 -9.66 6.26 -9.83
CA ASN A 113 -10.14 7.53 -10.33
C ASN A 113 -9.90 8.67 -9.31
N PRO A 114 -9.27 9.80 -9.72
CA PRO A 114 -9.11 10.94 -8.85
C PRO A 114 -10.47 11.61 -8.56
N VAL A 115 -10.86 11.66 -7.28
CA VAL A 115 -12.18 12.17 -6.85
C VAL A 115 -12.08 13.57 -6.27
N ILE A 116 -11.14 13.79 -5.32
CA ILE A 116 -11.00 15.08 -4.66
C ILE A 116 -9.53 15.50 -4.62
N GLU A 117 -9.27 16.75 -4.98
CA GLU A 117 -7.93 17.32 -4.90
C GLU A 117 -7.47 17.47 -3.45
N VAL A 118 -6.24 17.07 -3.17
CA VAL A 118 -5.59 17.23 -1.87
C VAL A 118 -4.82 18.54 -1.87
N GLU A 119 -5.46 19.58 -1.38
CA GLU A 119 -4.87 20.92 -1.30
C GLU A 119 -3.71 21.01 -0.29
N GLY A 120 -2.92 22.09 -0.44
CA GLY A 120 -1.80 22.42 0.44
C GLY A 120 -0.49 21.76 0.05
N LYS A 121 0.56 21.98 0.87
CA LYS A 121 1.94 21.50 0.64
C LYS A 121 2.56 20.85 1.90
N GLY A 122 1.73 20.49 2.87
CA GLY A 122 2.18 20.02 4.18
C GLY A 122 2.46 18.53 4.28
N LYS A 123 1.99 17.74 3.34
CA LYS A 123 2.17 16.29 3.38
C LYS A 123 3.55 15.90 2.83
N TYR A 124 4.14 14.81 3.35
CA TYR A 124 5.48 14.36 2.95
C TYR A 124 5.58 14.02 1.46
N TYR A 125 4.57 13.37 0.90
CA TYR A 125 4.52 12.99 -0.52
C TYR A 125 4.39 14.19 -1.47
N GLN A 126 3.87 15.33 -1.01
CA GLN A 126 3.82 16.58 -1.78
C GLN A 126 5.19 17.25 -1.93
N LYS A 127 6.21 16.71 -1.25
CA LYS A 127 7.61 17.15 -1.33
C LYS A 127 8.49 16.22 -2.16
N TRP A 128 7.91 15.19 -2.75
CA TRP A 128 8.64 14.26 -3.60
C TRP A 128 9.09 14.94 -4.90
N PRO A 129 10.20 14.49 -5.50
CA PRO A 129 10.71 15.06 -6.74
C PRO A 129 9.64 15.08 -7.84
N GLY A 130 9.58 16.19 -8.57
CA GLY A 130 8.63 16.36 -9.68
C GLY A 130 7.16 16.47 -9.30
N HIS A 131 6.78 16.28 -8.02
CA HIS A 131 5.38 16.32 -7.60
C HIS A 131 4.76 17.71 -7.81
N PHE A 132 3.59 17.75 -8.48
CA PHE A 132 2.86 19.00 -8.67
C PHE A 132 1.38 18.94 -8.25
N LYS A 133 0.75 17.74 -8.23
CA LYS A 133 -0.67 17.60 -7.86
C LYS A 133 -0.98 16.27 -7.18
N SER A 134 -1.95 16.26 -6.28
CA SER A 134 -2.45 15.05 -5.64
C SER A 134 -3.97 15.06 -5.58
N PHE A 135 -4.55 13.90 -5.79
CA PHE A 135 -5.97 13.62 -5.56
C PHE A 135 -6.13 12.47 -4.57
N TYR A 136 -7.32 12.35 -4.01
CA TYR A 136 -7.73 11.17 -3.25
C TYR A 136 -8.93 10.51 -3.96
N GLY A 137 -8.86 9.21 -4.16
CA GLY A 137 -9.90 8.37 -4.74
C GLY A 137 -10.49 7.41 -3.70
N LEU A 138 -10.86 6.20 -4.12
CA LEU A 138 -11.43 5.17 -3.26
C LEU A 138 -10.31 4.42 -2.49
N GLY A 139 -9.79 5.07 -1.44
CA GLY A 139 -8.70 4.52 -0.61
C GLY A 139 -7.29 4.77 -1.13
N TRP A 140 -7.12 5.46 -2.26
CA TRP A 140 -5.83 5.72 -2.89
C TRP A 140 -5.57 7.21 -3.11
N ARG A 141 -4.31 7.59 -3.05
CA ARG A 141 -3.83 8.90 -3.53
C ARG A 141 -3.35 8.72 -4.95
N VAL A 142 -3.80 9.61 -5.81
CA VAL A 142 -3.36 9.71 -7.21
C VAL A 142 -2.48 10.95 -7.31
N HIS A 143 -1.20 10.75 -7.56
CA HIS A 143 -0.22 11.83 -7.67
C HIS A 143 0.14 12.05 -9.12
N SER A 144 0.19 13.31 -9.53
CA SER A 144 0.81 13.73 -10.77
C SER A 144 2.20 14.29 -10.47
N PHE A 145 3.19 13.83 -11.19
CA PHE A 145 4.56 14.29 -11.08
C PHE A 145 5.19 14.42 -12.47
N ALA A 146 6.17 15.31 -12.61
CA ALA A 146 6.96 15.43 -13.83
C ALA A 146 8.09 14.39 -13.80
N ASP A 147 8.23 13.61 -14.86
CA ASP A 147 9.40 12.75 -15.04
C ASP A 147 10.68 13.61 -15.00
N GLU A 148 11.68 13.17 -14.26
CA GLU A 148 12.90 13.98 -14.04
C GLU A 148 13.67 14.27 -15.35
N GLN A 149 13.48 13.45 -16.39
CA GLN A 149 14.25 13.53 -17.64
C GLN A 149 13.45 14.14 -18.78
N THR A 150 12.24 13.60 -19.00
CA THR A 150 11.39 14.04 -20.11
C THR A 150 10.55 15.24 -19.76
N GLN A 151 10.40 15.55 -18.46
CA GLN A 151 9.46 16.56 -17.92
C GLN A 151 7.99 16.26 -18.28
N GLU A 152 7.71 15.09 -18.85
CA GLU A 152 6.35 14.66 -19.15
C GLU A 152 5.58 14.35 -17.87
N PRO A 153 4.28 14.66 -17.81
CA PRO A 153 3.44 14.32 -16.67
C PRO A 153 3.24 12.82 -16.58
N ARG A 154 3.45 12.27 -15.38
CA ARG A 154 3.26 10.86 -15.05
C ARG A 154 2.34 10.70 -13.86
N THR A 155 1.75 9.53 -13.74
CA THR A 155 0.84 9.21 -12.65
C THR A 155 1.43 8.12 -11.73
N MET A 156 1.32 8.36 -10.43
CA MET A 156 1.62 7.35 -9.42
C MET A 156 0.41 7.20 -8.49
N ILE A 157 -0.01 5.98 -8.27
CA ILE A 157 -1.05 5.63 -7.30
C ILE A 157 -0.36 5.15 -6.03
N HIS A 158 -0.68 5.76 -4.89
CA HIS A 158 0.07 5.55 -3.66
C HIS A 158 -0.81 5.54 -2.42
N HIS A 159 -0.43 4.76 -1.43
CA HIS A 159 -0.92 4.92 -0.07
C HIS A 159 0.16 4.55 0.96
N GLY A 160 0.21 5.30 2.07
CA GLY A 160 1.05 5.00 3.23
C GLY A 160 0.22 4.55 4.42
N GLY A 161 0.67 3.54 5.14
CA GLY A 161 0.07 3.03 6.36
C GLY A 161 0.91 3.34 7.60
N SER A 162 0.23 3.58 8.73
CA SER A 162 0.89 3.75 10.03
C SER A 162 -0.03 3.26 11.14
N VAL A 163 0.25 2.09 11.68
CA VAL A 163 -0.53 1.41 12.71
C VAL A 163 0.39 0.75 13.72
N ASN A 164 0.16 0.96 15.01
CA ASN A 164 0.84 0.23 16.10
C ASN A 164 2.37 0.17 15.95
N ASN A 165 3.02 1.26 15.57
CA ASN A 165 4.44 1.37 15.25
C ASN A 165 4.92 0.64 13.98
N TYR A 166 4.06 0.01 13.22
CA TYR A 166 4.38 -0.36 11.84
C TYR A 166 4.23 0.84 10.92
N ARG A 167 4.96 0.81 9.83
CA ARG A 167 4.82 1.73 8.71
C ARG A 167 4.88 0.93 7.42
N SER A 168 3.99 1.23 6.50
CA SER A 168 4.01 0.67 5.15
C SER A 168 3.87 1.77 4.12
N GLU A 169 4.50 1.58 2.98
CA GLU A 169 4.33 2.43 1.80
C GLU A 169 4.11 1.52 0.59
N ILE A 170 3.13 1.85 -0.22
CA ILE A 170 2.83 1.13 -1.46
C ILE A 170 2.59 2.12 -2.58
N ALA A 171 3.15 1.85 -3.75
CA ALA A 171 2.95 2.66 -4.94
C ALA A 171 2.86 1.80 -6.20
N ILE A 172 2.12 2.29 -7.19
CA ILE A 172 1.95 1.69 -8.51
C ILE A 172 2.21 2.76 -9.54
N TYR A 173 3.06 2.45 -10.50
CA TYR A 173 3.36 3.21 -11.70
C TYR A 173 2.81 2.40 -12.88
N THR A 174 1.57 2.66 -13.26
CA THR A 174 0.86 1.86 -14.27
C THR A 174 1.50 1.95 -15.66
N GLU A 175 2.10 3.10 -15.99
CA GLU A 175 2.81 3.31 -17.24
C GLU A 175 4.11 2.50 -17.35
N ASP A 176 4.70 2.09 -16.22
CA ASP A 176 5.94 1.31 -16.13
C ASP A 176 5.70 -0.18 -15.81
N ASP A 177 4.43 -0.59 -15.64
CA ASP A 177 4.05 -1.89 -15.09
C ASP A 177 4.83 -2.23 -13.81
N LEU A 178 4.97 -1.24 -12.92
CA LEU A 178 5.82 -1.31 -11.74
C LEU A 178 5.03 -1.08 -10.46
N GLY A 179 5.13 -2.04 -9.52
CA GLY A 179 4.63 -1.90 -8.16
C GLY A 179 5.77 -1.90 -7.14
N ILE A 180 5.72 -1.01 -6.17
CA ILE A 180 6.68 -0.91 -5.06
C ILE A 180 5.93 -1.02 -3.74
N CYS A 181 6.36 -1.94 -2.87
CA CYS A 181 5.87 -2.03 -1.50
C CYS A 181 7.05 -2.10 -0.52
N VAL A 182 6.98 -1.30 0.55
CA VAL A 182 7.99 -1.29 1.61
C VAL A 182 7.32 -1.43 2.96
N LEU A 183 7.71 -2.43 3.72
CA LEU A 183 7.19 -2.72 5.06
C LEU A 183 8.25 -2.41 6.11
N PHE A 184 7.89 -1.60 7.10
CA PHE A 184 8.73 -1.27 8.25
C PHE A 184 8.05 -1.74 9.53
N ASN A 185 8.78 -2.40 10.39
CA ASN A 185 8.33 -2.73 11.74
C ASN A 185 8.64 -1.63 12.77
N SER A 186 8.77 -0.39 12.31
CA SER A 186 9.03 0.78 13.15
C SER A 186 8.63 2.08 12.45
N GLN A 187 8.40 3.14 13.24
CA GLN A 187 8.22 4.50 12.72
C GLN A 187 9.58 5.06 12.30
N ASN A 188 9.96 4.84 11.04
CA ASN A 188 11.22 5.28 10.47
C ASN A 188 11.03 6.47 9.53
N LYS A 189 11.95 7.46 9.58
CA LYS A 189 11.93 8.60 8.67
C LYS A 189 12.19 8.21 7.21
N MET A 190 12.92 7.13 6.96
CA MET A 190 13.17 6.58 5.61
C MET A 190 11.86 6.27 4.87
N ALA A 191 10.82 5.85 5.58
CA ALA A 191 9.51 5.56 4.98
C ALA A 191 8.92 6.74 4.21
N ARG A 192 9.35 7.98 4.49
CA ARG A 192 8.81 9.16 3.81
C ARG A 192 9.28 9.31 2.36
N ASN A 193 10.45 8.78 2.04
CA ASN A 193 11.06 8.92 0.70
C ASN A 193 11.35 7.57 0.04
N CYS A 194 11.09 6.43 0.71
CA CYS A 194 11.46 5.11 0.18
C CYS A 194 10.84 4.82 -1.20
N ILE A 195 9.66 5.31 -1.49
CA ILE A 195 9.01 5.10 -2.81
C ILE A 195 9.79 5.83 -3.93
N PRO A 196 9.98 7.16 -3.90
CA PRO A 196 10.75 7.83 -4.96
C PRO A 196 12.21 7.39 -5.01
N ASP A 197 12.85 7.09 -3.86
CA ASP A 197 14.24 6.64 -3.82
C ASP A 197 14.39 5.27 -4.54
N ILE A 198 13.49 4.31 -4.27
CA ILE A 198 13.50 2.99 -4.92
C ILE A 198 13.16 3.12 -6.42
N TYR A 199 12.15 3.93 -6.77
CA TYR A 199 11.80 4.18 -8.16
C TYR A 199 12.98 4.72 -8.97
N LYS A 200 13.72 5.68 -8.39
CA LYS A 200 14.93 6.23 -8.99
C LYS A 200 16.00 5.16 -9.23
N ILE A 201 16.29 4.34 -8.21
CA ILE A 201 17.27 3.24 -8.31
C ILE A 201 16.87 2.24 -9.42
N ILE A 202 15.60 1.85 -9.48
CA ILE A 202 15.12 0.93 -10.51
C ILE A 202 15.33 1.52 -11.92
N ASN A 203 15.03 2.81 -12.11
CA ASN A 203 15.21 3.46 -13.39
C ASN A 203 16.68 3.62 -13.78
N GLU A 204 17.56 3.88 -12.82
CA GLU A 204 19.01 3.91 -13.05
C GLU A 204 19.54 2.53 -13.49
N VAL A 205 19.10 1.47 -12.81
CA VAL A 205 19.47 0.08 -13.15
C VAL A 205 18.94 -0.29 -14.54
N LYS A 206 17.66 -0.03 -14.85
CA LYS A 206 17.11 -0.29 -16.19
C LYS A 206 17.95 0.37 -17.28
N LYS A 207 18.31 1.64 -17.13
CA LYS A 207 19.15 2.35 -18.12
C LYS A 207 20.53 1.75 -18.29
N SER A 208 21.16 1.34 -17.19
CA SER A 208 22.46 0.68 -17.27
C SER A 208 22.36 -0.65 -18.06
N MET A 209 21.30 -1.42 -17.82
CA MET A 209 21.06 -2.68 -18.52
C MET A 209 20.72 -2.48 -20.00
N ASP A 210 19.94 -1.45 -20.34
CA ASP A 210 19.64 -1.08 -21.73
C ASP A 210 20.93 -0.66 -22.47
N ALA A 211 21.79 0.12 -21.82
CA ALA A 211 23.07 0.55 -22.39
C ALA A 211 24.05 -0.62 -22.63
N GLU A 212 23.95 -1.67 -21.84
CA GLU A 212 24.74 -2.91 -21.97
C GLU A 212 24.10 -3.95 -22.90
N GLY A 213 22.88 -3.68 -23.43
CA GLY A 213 22.16 -4.61 -24.32
C GLY A 213 21.67 -5.89 -23.62
N ILE A 214 21.46 -5.83 -22.30
CA ILE A 214 21.08 -6.98 -21.46
C ILE A 214 19.55 -7.24 -21.49
N PHE A 215 18.75 -6.27 -21.92
CA PHE A 215 17.32 -6.46 -22.18
C PHE A 215 17.04 -6.63 -23.68
N PRO A 216 16.16 -7.58 -24.05
CA PRO A 216 15.72 -7.75 -25.44
C PRO A 216 14.77 -6.63 -25.88
#